data_444872e39ce495c94494fc8d87a8f822
#
_entry.id   444872e39ce495c94494fc8d87a8f822
#
_cell.length_a   1.000
_cell.length_b   1.000
_cell.length_c   1.000
_cell.angle_alpha   90.00
_cell.angle_beta   90.00
_cell.angle_gamma   90.00
#
_symmetry.space_group_name_H-M   'P 1'
#
loop_
_entity.id
_entity.type
_entity.pdbx_description
1 polymer ?
#
loop_
_entity_poly.entity_id
_entity_poly.type
_entity_poly.pdbx_seq_one_letter_code
_entity_poly.pdbx_strand_id
1 'polypeptide(L)'
;MAAFTPRAVEQTQPTIERVVARLLDEVAELDEFDLVSQVAQRIPSEVMCEMLAFPLERREWAAERVLGMSRTLDPDITPAEVDALAVGLAEVEEYMLPVVRERRANPGDDLMSGLTQAMVDGELLTDTEIIANIILLFLAGQSTTRSLISNAVVELFRHPDQMELLRSDPTLDRAAAEEFLRFVGTIQMLSKRALGPVTIDDVKFEEGDQAMIVLASANRD
;
A
#
# COMPACT_ATOMS: atom_id res chain seq x y z
N MET A 1 13.77 6.54 -7.35
CA MET A 1 13.26 5.25 -6.84
C MET A 1 13.66 4.13 -7.79
N ALA A 2 14.86 3.59 -7.62
CA ALA A 2 15.42 2.59 -8.55
C ALA A 2 14.76 1.19 -8.44
N ALA A 3 14.08 0.88 -7.34
CA ALA A 3 13.47 -0.42 -7.12
C ALA A 3 12.04 -0.58 -7.71
N PHE A 4 11.31 0.54 -7.94
CA PHE A 4 9.97 0.56 -8.54
C PHE A 4 10.02 1.00 -10.01
N THR A 5 10.50 0.15 -10.87
CA THR A 5 10.45 0.36 -12.32
C THR A 5 9.17 -0.26 -12.90
N PRO A 6 8.69 0.17 -14.07
CA PRO A 6 7.57 -0.50 -14.75
C PRO A 6 7.79 -2.01 -14.89
N ARG A 7 9.01 -2.43 -15.18
CA ARG A 7 9.39 -3.85 -15.27
C ARG A 7 9.23 -4.58 -13.93
N ALA A 8 9.65 -3.96 -12.81
CA ALA A 8 9.50 -4.56 -11.48
C ALA A 8 8.02 -4.71 -11.10
N VAL A 9 7.16 -3.74 -11.51
CA VAL A 9 5.71 -3.83 -11.33
C VAL A 9 5.11 -4.96 -12.17
N GLU A 10 5.49 -5.08 -13.43
CA GLU A 10 5.06 -6.18 -14.31
C GLU A 10 5.44 -7.56 -13.76
N GLN A 11 6.61 -7.68 -13.14
CA GLN A 11 7.05 -8.93 -12.50
C GLN A 11 6.19 -9.35 -11.30
N THR A 12 5.42 -8.44 -10.70
CA THR A 12 4.51 -8.77 -9.60
C THR A 12 3.17 -9.34 -10.06
N GLN A 13 2.81 -9.15 -11.33
CA GLN A 13 1.52 -9.58 -11.87
C GLN A 13 1.23 -11.07 -11.64
N PRO A 14 2.14 -12.04 -11.93
CA PRO A 14 1.88 -13.45 -11.68
C PRO A 14 1.63 -13.79 -10.21
N THR A 15 2.29 -13.07 -9.29
CA THR A 15 2.06 -13.22 -7.85
C THR A 15 0.64 -12.74 -7.48
N ILE A 16 0.23 -11.59 -8.00
CA ILE A 16 -1.11 -11.04 -7.75
C ILE A 16 -2.18 -12.00 -8.27
N GLU A 17 -2.07 -12.45 -9.51
CA GLU A 17 -3.01 -13.37 -10.14
C GLU A 17 -3.14 -14.68 -9.34
N ARG A 18 -2.03 -15.25 -8.91
CA ARG A 18 -2.02 -16.49 -8.11
C ARG A 18 -2.65 -16.29 -6.73
N VAL A 19 -2.34 -15.20 -6.04
CA VAL A 19 -2.92 -14.89 -4.73
C VAL A 19 -4.42 -14.67 -4.86
N VAL A 20 -4.85 -13.86 -5.84
CA VAL A 20 -6.27 -13.57 -6.08
C VAL A 20 -7.03 -14.85 -6.40
N ALA A 21 -6.55 -15.67 -7.36
CA ALA A 21 -7.20 -16.91 -7.74
C ALA A 21 -7.39 -17.83 -6.53
N ARG A 22 -6.33 -18.06 -5.75
CA ARG A 22 -6.41 -18.92 -4.56
C ARG A 22 -7.41 -18.40 -3.52
N LEU A 23 -7.42 -17.09 -3.24
CA LEU A 23 -8.34 -16.50 -2.26
C LEU A 23 -9.79 -16.57 -2.72
N LEU A 24 -10.04 -16.42 -4.03
CA LEU A 24 -11.38 -16.60 -4.61
C LEU A 24 -11.82 -18.06 -4.55
N ASP A 25 -10.93 -19.02 -4.82
CA ASP A 25 -11.22 -20.46 -4.69
C ASP A 25 -11.56 -20.82 -3.24
N GLU A 26 -10.86 -20.25 -2.24
CA GLU A 26 -11.13 -20.48 -0.81
C GLU A 26 -12.56 -20.06 -0.40
N VAL A 27 -13.10 -18.99 -1.00
CA VAL A 27 -14.44 -18.49 -0.66
C VAL A 27 -15.53 -18.98 -1.60
N ALA A 28 -15.20 -19.55 -2.75
CA ALA A 28 -16.14 -20.03 -3.76
C ALA A 28 -17.05 -21.17 -3.24
N GLU A 29 -16.54 -21.95 -2.30
CA GLU A 29 -17.27 -23.07 -1.69
C GLU A 29 -18.12 -22.63 -0.47
N LEU A 30 -18.12 -21.34 -0.10
CA LEU A 30 -18.85 -20.82 1.04
C LEU A 30 -20.19 -20.22 0.59
N ASP A 31 -21.26 -20.54 1.33
CA ASP A 31 -22.59 -19.94 1.10
C ASP A 31 -22.58 -18.42 1.41
N GLU A 32 -21.77 -18.00 2.38
CA GLU A 32 -21.62 -16.63 2.83
C GLU A 32 -20.17 -16.39 3.30
N PHE A 33 -19.61 -15.24 2.97
CA PHE A 33 -18.29 -14.85 3.43
C PHE A 33 -18.17 -13.33 3.65
N ASP A 34 -17.26 -12.93 4.52
CA ASP A 34 -16.89 -11.53 4.70
C ASP A 34 -15.84 -11.12 3.67
N LEU A 35 -16.25 -10.29 2.69
CA LEU A 35 -15.38 -9.81 1.62
C LEU A 35 -14.13 -9.11 2.15
N VAL A 36 -14.28 -8.31 3.22
CA VAL A 36 -13.18 -7.47 3.72
C VAL A 36 -12.09 -8.33 4.34
N SER A 37 -12.46 -9.19 5.30
CA SER A 37 -11.48 -9.98 6.06
C SER A 37 -10.94 -11.17 5.27
N GLN A 38 -11.77 -11.81 4.43
CA GLN A 38 -11.39 -13.05 3.74
C GLN A 38 -10.73 -12.81 2.37
N VAL A 39 -11.00 -11.66 1.72
CA VAL A 39 -10.48 -11.37 0.38
C VAL A 39 -9.73 -10.04 0.35
N ALA A 40 -10.43 -8.91 0.54
CA ALA A 40 -9.87 -7.59 0.25
C ALA A 40 -8.67 -7.22 1.12
N GLN A 41 -8.61 -7.66 2.37
CA GLN A 41 -7.47 -7.47 3.27
C GLN A 41 -6.33 -8.42 2.95
N ARG A 42 -6.65 -9.67 2.59
CA ARG A 42 -5.64 -10.71 2.36
C ARG A 42 -4.88 -10.49 1.05
N ILE A 43 -5.54 -10.04 -0.02
CA ILE A 43 -4.88 -9.79 -1.31
C ILE A 43 -3.63 -8.91 -1.14
N PRO A 44 -3.73 -7.64 -0.70
CA PRO A 44 -2.56 -6.79 -0.59
C PRO A 44 -1.57 -7.28 0.47
N SER A 45 -2.05 -7.86 1.56
CA SER A 45 -1.19 -8.37 2.64
C SER A 45 -0.29 -9.51 2.16
N GLU A 46 -0.84 -10.49 1.45
CA GLU A 46 -0.09 -11.65 0.98
C GLU A 46 0.82 -11.29 -0.20
N VAL A 47 0.36 -10.43 -1.12
CA VAL A 47 1.19 -9.90 -2.20
C VAL A 47 2.40 -9.14 -1.64
N MET A 48 2.19 -8.26 -0.65
CA MET A 48 3.29 -7.53 -0.02
C MET A 48 4.26 -8.44 0.73
N CYS A 49 3.77 -9.48 1.42
CA CYS A 49 4.63 -10.45 2.06
C CYS A 49 5.56 -11.15 1.05
N GLU A 50 5.02 -11.58 -0.09
CA GLU A 50 5.83 -12.24 -1.12
C GLU A 50 6.82 -11.27 -1.77
N MET A 51 6.39 -10.05 -2.12
CA MET A 51 7.26 -9.03 -2.73
C MET A 51 8.42 -8.61 -1.81
N LEU A 52 8.19 -8.58 -0.52
CA LEU A 52 9.16 -8.15 0.49
C LEU A 52 9.86 -9.32 1.17
N ALA A 53 9.73 -10.55 0.62
CA ALA A 53 10.30 -11.78 1.20
C ALA A 53 9.92 -11.97 2.68
N PHE A 54 8.72 -11.54 3.06
CA PHE A 54 8.20 -11.68 4.42
C PHE A 54 7.38 -12.97 4.52
N PRO A 55 7.62 -13.84 5.51
CA PRO A 55 6.90 -15.09 5.63
C PRO A 55 5.40 -14.89 5.83
N LEU A 56 4.58 -15.65 5.06
CA LEU A 56 3.12 -15.53 5.10
C LEU A 56 2.54 -15.83 6.49
N GLU A 57 3.13 -16.76 7.23
CA GLU A 57 2.73 -17.11 8.59
C GLU A 57 2.92 -15.97 9.60
N ARG A 58 3.75 -14.99 9.26
CA ARG A 58 3.99 -13.77 10.06
C ARG A 58 3.22 -12.55 9.58
N ARG A 59 2.39 -12.67 8.52
CA ARG A 59 1.69 -11.53 7.92
C ARG A 59 0.81 -10.76 8.91
N GLU A 60 0.08 -11.47 9.76
CA GLU A 60 -0.80 -10.85 10.76
C GLU A 60 0.02 -10.14 11.84
N TRP A 61 1.07 -10.78 12.33
CA TRP A 61 2.00 -10.20 13.27
C TRP A 61 2.64 -8.90 12.74
N ALA A 62 3.06 -8.87 11.47
CA ALA A 62 3.60 -7.68 10.84
C ALA A 62 2.53 -6.61 10.62
N ALA A 63 1.34 -7.01 10.15
CA ALA A 63 0.23 -6.11 9.89
C ALA A 63 -0.21 -5.37 11.15
N GLU A 64 -0.36 -6.05 12.29
CA GLU A 64 -0.72 -5.42 13.56
C GLU A 64 0.25 -4.31 13.96
N ARG A 65 1.56 -4.54 13.78
CA ARG A 65 2.62 -3.61 14.15
C ARG A 65 2.75 -2.44 13.19
N VAL A 66 2.71 -2.74 11.89
CA VAL A 66 2.91 -1.72 10.84
C VAL A 66 1.65 -0.90 10.61
N LEU A 67 0.46 -1.52 10.58
CA LEU A 67 -0.78 -0.78 10.36
C LEU A 67 -1.12 0.17 11.52
N GLY A 68 -0.70 -0.16 12.72
CA GLY A 68 -0.77 0.75 13.87
C GLY A 68 -0.11 2.10 13.62
N MET A 69 0.92 2.16 12.76
CA MET A 69 1.56 3.42 12.38
C MET A 69 0.63 4.43 11.70
N SER A 70 -0.45 3.98 11.08
CA SER A 70 -1.44 4.93 10.52
C SER A 70 -2.00 5.89 11.59
N ARG A 71 -2.02 5.48 12.86
CA ARG A 71 -2.40 6.33 13.99
C ARG A 71 -1.49 7.55 14.17
N THR A 72 -0.24 7.50 13.69
CA THR A 72 0.66 8.67 13.77
C THR A 72 0.21 9.83 12.87
N LEU A 73 -0.73 9.59 11.96
CA LEU A 73 -1.34 10.61 11.11
C LEU A 73 -2.54 11.30 11.79
N ASP A 74 -3.03 10.75 12.89
CA ASP A 74 -4.18 11.29 13.60
C ASP A 74 -3.74 12.40 14.57
N PRO A 75 -4.44 13.54 14.60
CA PRO A 75 -4.04 14.69 15.41
C PRO A 75 -4.23 14.47 16.92
N ASP A 76 -4.93 13.41 17.32
CA ASP A 76 -5.24 13.08 18.72
C ASP A 76 -4.38 11.94 19.26
N ILE A 77 -3.33 11.51 18.54
CA ILE A 77 -2.41 10.47 19.02
C ILE A 77 -1.71 10.90 20.31
N THR A 78 -1.71 10.02 21.29
CA THR A 78 -1.07 10.26 22.58
C THR A 78 0.40 9.84 22.61
N PRO A 79 1.24 10.42 23.48
CA PRO A 79 2.63 9.96 23.63
C PRO A 79 2.76 8.48 23.97
N ALA A 80 1.84 7.93 24.79
CA ALA A 80 1.85 6.50 25.13
C ALA A 80 1.56 5.60 23.93
N GLU A 81 0.68 6.03 23.02
CA GLU A 81 0.45 5.31 21.75
C GLU A 81 1.68 5.37 20.85
N VAL A 82 2.36 6.52 20.76
CA VAL A 82 3.62 6.65 20.01
C VAL A 82 4.68 5.71 20.55
N ASP A 83 4.86 5.64 21.88
CA ASP A 83 5.82 4.73 22.52
C ASP A 83 5.48 3.26 22.23
N ALA A 84 4.20 2.88 22.28
CA ALA A 84 3.75 1.52 21.95
C ALA A 84 4.03 1.16 20.48
N LEU A 85 3.81 2.08 19.55
CA LEU A 85 4.12 1.91 18.14
C LEU A 85 5.63 1.76 17.92
N ALA A 86 6.45 2.55 18.61
CA ALA A 86 7.91 2.46 18.52
C ALA A 86 8.43 1.07 18.93
N VAL A 87 7.85 0.48 19.98
CA VAL A 87 8.18 -0.90 20.40
C VAL A 87 7.84 -1.89 19.30
N GLY A 88 6.63 -1.82 18.73
CA GLY A 88 6.21 -2.71 17.65
C GLY A 88 7.11 -2.61 16.40
N LEU A 89 7.56 -1.39 16.07
CA LEU A 89 8.49 -1.18 14.96
C LEU A 89 9.87 -1.76 15.23
N ALA A 90 10.38 -1.60 16.46
CA ALA A 90 11.67 -2.19 16.85
C ALA A 90 11.65 -3.73 16.72
N GLU A 91 10.53 -4.37 17.05
CA GLU A 91 10.36 -5.82 16.83
C GLU A 91 10.40 -6.21 15.34
N VAL A 92 9.78 -5.40 14.48
CA VAL A 92 9.84 -5.60 13.01
C VAL A 92 11.26 -5.39 12.50
N GLU A 93 11.95 -4.36 12.97
CA GLU A 93 13.33 -4.06 12.61
C GLU A 93 14.26 -5.22 13.00
N GLU A 94 14.16 -5.70 14.24
CA GLU A 94 14.95 -6.84 14.73
C GLU A 94 14.72 -8.10 13.91
N TYR A 95 13.47 -8.36 13.53
CA TYR A 95 13.11 -9.49 12.69
C TYR A 95 13.64 -9.36 11.27
N MET A 96 13.55 -8.17 10.66
CA MET A 96 13.93 -7.95 9.26
C MET A 96 15.45 -7.80 9.06
N LEU A 97 16.18 -7.39 10.07
CA LEU A 97 17.62 -7.14 9.96
C LEU A 97 18.44 -8.34 9.41
N PRO A 98 18.27 -9.57 9.89
CA PRO A 98 18.95 -10.73 9.31
C PRO A 98 18.50 -11.03 7.88
N VAL A 99 17.23 -10.80 7.54
CA VAL A 99 16.69 -11.02 6.19
C VAL A 99 17.32 -10.04 5.21
N VAL A 100 17.38 -8.75 5.56
CA VAL A 100 18.02 -7.71 4.74
C VAL A 100 19.50 -8.02 4.51
N ARG A 101 20.23 -8.44 5.54
CA ARG A 101 21.65 -8.79 5.44
C ARG A 101 21.88 -10.01 4.57
N GLU A 102 21.02 -11.01 4.67
CA GLU A 102 21.09 -12.19 3.81
C GLU A 102 20.87 -11.81 2.34
N ARG A 103 19.82 -11.01 2.04
CA ARG A 103 19.55 -10.55 0.69
C ARG A 103 20.62 -9.62 0.13
N ARG A 104 21.27 -8.84 0.96
CA ARG A 104 22.42 -8.02 0.56
C ARG A 104 23.62 -8.88 0.16
N ALA A 105 23.86 -9.97 0.89
CA ALA A 105 24.95 -10.91 0.60
C ALA A 105 24.64 -11.80 -0.62
N ASN A 106 23.39 -12.20 -0.78
CA ASN A 106 22.91 -13.12 -1.81
C ASN A 106 21.68 -12.52 -2.54
N PRO A 107 21.86 -11.49 -3.42
CA PRO A 107 20.76 -10.86 -4.11
C PRO A 107 20.04 -11.83 -5.06
N GLY A 108 18.69 -11.82 -5.00
CA GLY A 108 17.81 -12.50 -5.95
C GLY A 108 17.22 -11.52 -6.96
N ASP A 109 16.20 -11.98 -7.69
CA ASP A 109 15.40 -11.16 -8.62
C ASP A 109 14.06 -10.76 -7.96
N ASP A 110 14.13 -10.19 -6.77
CA ASP A 110 12.98 -9.73 -5.98
C ASP A 110 13.14 -8.27 -5.54
N LEU A 111 12.02 -7.66 -5.09
CA LEU A 111 11.99 -6.27 -4.67
C LEU A 111 12.94 -6.01 -3.48
N MET A 112 13.04 -6.95 -2.55
CA MET A 112 13.93 -6.84 -1.40
C MET A 112 15.39 -6.73 -1.86
N SER A 113 15.79 -7.59 -2.79
CA SER A 113 17.13 -7.54 -3.39
C SER A 113 17.38 -6.23 -4.13
N GLY A 114 16.36 -5.73 -4.85
CA GLY A 114 16.41 -4.41 -5.48
C GLY A 114 16.64 -3.27 -4.49
N LEU A 115 16.00 -3.33 -3.32
CA LEU A 115 16.21 -2.34 -2.25
C LEU A 115 17.62 -2.42 -1.66
N THR A 116 18.18 -3.61 -1.50
CA THR A 116 19.55 -3.77 -0.97
C THR A 116 20.64 -3.25 -1.91
N GLN A 117 20.34 -3.11 -3.19
CA GLN A 117 21.22 -2.59 -4.23
C GLN A 117 20.91 -1.12 -4.59
N ALA A 118 19.86 -0.55 -4.00
CA ALA A 118 19.44 0.83 -4.31
C ALA A 118 20.47 1.85 -3.77
N MET A 119 20.77 2.85 -4.60
CA MET A 119 21.67 3.94 -4.27
C MET A 119 20.90 5.26 -4.21
N VAL A 120 21.23 6.07 -3.22
CA VAL A 120 20.78 7.46 -3.08
C VAL A 120 22.01 8.34 -2.92
N ASP A 121 22.15 9.36 -3.74
CA ASP A 121 23.27 10.29 -3.76
C ASP A 121 24.65 9.61 -3.89
N GLY A 122 24.69 8.44 -4.55
CA GLY A 122 25.90 7.67 -4.79
C GLY A 122 26.28 6.70 -3.67
N GLU A 123 25.49 6.60 -2.62
CA GLU A 123 25.66 5.66 -1.51
C GLU A 123 24.55 4.60 -1.47
N LEU A 124 24.90 3.38 -1.08
CA LEU A 124 23.90 2.31 -0.83
C LEU A 124 23.07 2.64 0.40
N LEU A 125 21.78 2.30 0.35
CA LEU A 125 20.94 2.38 1.54
C LEU A 125 21.50 1.52 2.67
N THR A 126 21.49 2.05 3.88
CA THR A 126 21.79 1.31 5.10
C THR A 126 20.72 0.24 5.40
N ASP A 127 21.04 -0.74 6.22
CA ASP A 127 20.07 -1.78 6.62
C ASP A 127 18.81 -1.16 7.26
N THR A 128 18.97 -0.15 8.12
CA THR A 128 17.86 0.58 8.76
C THR A 128 17.01 1.34 7.74
N GLU A 129 17.61 2.00 6.75
CA GLU A 129 16.86 2.69 5.69
C GLU A 129 16.08 1.71 4.81
N ILE A 130 16.66 0.54 4.52
CA ILE A 130 15.95 -0.51 3.78
C ILE A 130 14.75 -0.99 4.59
N ILE A 131 14.91 -1.28 5.88
CA ILE A 131 13.82 -1.73 6.76
C ILE A 131 12.73 -0.64 6.86
N ALA A 132 13.11 0.62 7.00
CA ALA A 132 12.15 1.73 7.00
C ALA A 132 11.35 1.81 5.69
N ASN A 133 11.99 1.58 4.54
CA ASN A 133 11.31 1.50 3.25
C ASN A 133 10.36 0.29 3.17
N ILE A 134 10.77 -0.87 3.67
CA ILE A 134 9.92 -2.08 3.74
C ILE A 134 8.67 -1.81 4.57
N ILE A 135 8.82 -1.24 5.76
CA ILE A 135 7.71 -0.87 6.64
C ILE A 135 6.77 0.12 5.95
N LEU A 136 7.32 1.16 5.32
CA LEU A 136 6.53 2.15 4.58
C LEU A 136 5.73 1.53 3.43
N LEU A 137 6.36 0.66 2.65
CA LEU A 137 5.71 -0.03 1.53
C LEU A 137 4.61 -0.96 2.01
N PHE A 138 4.87 -1.71 3.08
CA PHE A 138 3.89 -2.59 3.69
C PHE A 138 2.68 -1.81 4.20
N LEU A 139 2.90 -0.68 4.89
CA LEU A 139 1.85 0.22 5.36
C LEU A 139 1.03 0.80 4.20
N ALA A 140 1.70 1.39 3.22
CA ALA A 140 1.06 2.09 2.11
C ALA A 140 0.28 1.13 1.19
N GLY A 141 0.81 -0.08 0.98
CA GLY A 141 0.22 -1.06 0.07
C GLY A 141 -1.03 -1.76 0.61
N GLN A 142 -1.19 -1.84 1.93
CA GLN A 142 -2.28 -2.64 2.52
C GLN A 142 -3.61 -1.90 2.64
N SER A 143 -3.67 -0.84 3.45
CA SER A 143 -4.94 -0.22 3.83
C SER A 143 -5.64 0.45 2.66
N THR A 144 -4.89 1.09 1.77
CA THR A 144 -5.43 1.77 0.60
C THR A 144 -6.05 0.79 -0.40
N THR A 145 -5.34 -0.30 -0.70
CA THR A 145 -5.80 -1.33 -1.64
C THR A 145 -6.99 -2.11 -1.08
N ARG A 146 -6.94 -2.53 0.19
CA ARG A 146 -8.08 -3.16 0.86
C ARG A 146 -9.34 -2.31 0.76
N SER A 147 -9.23 -1.03 1.10
CA SER A 147 -10.38 -0.13 1.09
C SER A 147 -10.89 0.12 -0.33
N LEU A 148 -9.99 0.25 -1.32
CA LEU A 148 -10.39 0.40 -2.71
C LEU A 148 -11.18 -0.82 -3.21
N ILE A 149 -10.70 -2.04 -2.97
CA ILE A 149 -11.39 -3.27 -3.36
C ILE A 149 -12.78 -3.33 -2.70
N SER A 150 -12.84 -3.07 -1.38
CA SER A 150 -14.11 -3.12 -0.64
C SER A 150 -15.10 -2.07 -1.15
N ASN A 151 -14.65 -0.84 -1.36
CA ASN A 151 -15.49 0.25 -1.84
C ASN A 151 -15.98 0.00 -3.27
N ALA A 152 -15.10 -0.50 -4.15
CA ALA A 152 -15.45 -0.84 -5.54
C ALA A 152 -16.58 -1.87 -5.60
N VAL A 153 -16.49 -2.94 -4.79
CA VAL A 153 -17.52 -3.97 -4.74
C VAL A 153 -18.85 -3.41 -4.21
N VAL A 154 -18.81 -2.57 -3.17
CA VAL A 154 -20.02 -1.90 -2.65
C VAL A 154 -20.67 -1.03 -3.72
N GLU A 155 -19.89 -0.27 -4.49
CA GLU A 155 -20.43 0.56 -5.57
C GLU A 155 -21.00 -0.27 -6.73
N LEU A 156 -20.38 -1.37 -7.08
CA LEU A 156 -20.93 -2.28 -8.09
C LEU A 156 -22.28 -2.87 -7.65
N PHE A 157 -22.47 -3.18 -6.36
CA PHE A 157 -23.79 -3.60 -5.84
C PHE A 157 -24.81 -2.47 -5.86
N ARG A 158 -24.39 -1.21 -5.75
CA ARG A 158 -25.28 -0.04 -5.86
C ARG A 158 -25.63 0.30 -7.31
N HIS A 159 -24.82 -0.14 -8.26
CA HIS A 159 -24.96 0.11 -9.69
C HIS A 159 -24.94 -1.21 -10.47
N PRO A 160 -26.02 -2.00 -10.39
CA PRO A 160 -26.07 -3.34 -10.98
C PRO A 160 -25.94 -3.35 -12.52
N ASP A 161 -26.35 -2.28 -13.19
CA ASP A 161 -26.12 -2.08 -14.62
C ASP A 161 -24.64 -1.98 -14.98
N GLN A 162 -23.83 -1.28 -14.17
CA GLN A 162 -22.38 -1.20 -14.33
C GLN A 162 -21.69 -2.53 -14.00
N MET A 163 -22.19 -3.24 -12.98
CA MET A 163 -21.70 -4.58 -12.67
C MET A 163 -21.93 -5.55 -13.84
N GLU A 164 -23.11 -5.52 -14.45
CA GLU A 164 -23.42 -6.40 -15.59
C GLU A 164 -22.57 -6.02 -16.83
N LEU A 165 -22.39 -4.70 -17.09
CA LEU A 165 -21.52 -4.25 -18.15
C LEU A 165 -20.09 -4.76 -17.99
N LEU A 166 -19.52 -4.64 -16.78
CA LEU A 166 -18.16 -5.10 -16.49
C LEU A 166 -18.04 -6.62 -16.61
N ARG A 167 -19.06 -7.40 -16.19
CA ARG A 167 -19.08 -8.85 -16.35
C ARG A 167 -19.14 -9.31 -17.81
N SER A 168 -19.82 -8.53 -18.66
CA SER A 168 -20.03 -8.88 -20.06
C SER A 168 -18.88 -8.49 -20.98
N ASP A 169 -18.01 -7.57 -20.56
CA ASP A 169 -16.89 -7.06 -21.36
C ASP A 169 -15.58 -6.94 -20.55
N PRO A 170 -14.75 -7.99 -20.53
CA PRO A 170 -13.45 -7.97 -19.83
C PRO A 170 -12.47 -6.90 -20.35
N THR A 171 -12.69 -6.30 -21.52
CA THR A 171 -11.83 -5.23 -22.02
C THR A 171 -11.96 -3.94 -21.21
N LEU A 172 -12.99 -3.84 -20.38
CA LEU A 172 -13.25 -2.70 -19.50
C LEU A 172 -12.48 -2.77 -18.18
N ASP A 173 -11.86 -3.89 -17.83
CA ASP A 173 -11.23 -4.10 -16.52
C ASP A 173 -10.27 -2.96 -16.13
N ARG A 174 -9.41 -2.53 -17.05
CA ARG A 174 -8.47 -1.44 -16.81
C ARG A 174 -9.19 -0.10 -16.59
N ALA A 175 -10.17 0.21 -17.43
CA ALA A 175 -10.94 1.46 -17.32
C ALA A 175 -11.76 1.48 -16.01
N ALA A 176 -12.31 0.33 -15.62
CA ALA A 176 -13.02 0.18 -14.36
C ALA A 176 -12.10 0.39 -13.15
N ALA A 177 -10.88 -0.14 -13.17
CA ALA A 177 -9.91 0.08 -12.11
C ALA A 177 -9.56 1.58 -11.95
N GLU A 178 -9.33 2.30 -13.05
CA GLU A 178 -9.09 3.76 -13.03
C GLU A 178 -10.32 4.52 -12.52
N GLU A 179 -11.52 4.11 -12.91
CA GLU A 179 -12.76 4.73 -12.43
C GLU A 179 -12.99 4.46 -10.94
N PHE A 180 -12.70 3.28 -10.43
CA PHE A 180 -12.75 3.01 -8.99
C PHE A 180 -11.74 3.89 -8.22
N LEU A 181 -10.53 4.06 -8.74
CA LEU A 181 -9.54 4.97 -8.13
C LEU A 181 -10.05 6.41 -8.11
N ARG A 182 -10.72 6.86 -9.16
CA ARG A 182 -11.31 8.20 -9.23
C ARG A 182 -12.52 8.35 -8.31
N PHE A 183 -13.50 7.45 -8.42
CA PHE A 183 -14.82 7.62 -7.80
C PHE A 183 -14.85 7.24 -6.32
N VAL A 184 -14.17 6.16 -5.93
CA VAL A 184 -14.12 5.64 -4.54
C VAL A 184 -12.71 5.55 -3.98
N GLY A 185 -11.79 6.33 -4.54
CA GLY A 185 -10.42 6.40 -4.06
C GLY A 185 -10.33 6.64 -2.55
N THR A 186 -9.43 5.94 -1.89
CA THR A 186 -9.35 5.91 -0.43
C THR A 186 -8.67 7.13 0.18
N ILE A 187 -7.80 7.80 -0.58
CA ILE A 187 -7.13 9.02 -0.15
C ILE A 187 -7.99 10.21 -0.57
N GLN A 188 -8.71 10.77 0.39
CA GLN A 188 -9.63 11.88 0.17
C GLN A 188 -8.92 13.24 0.13
N MET A 189 -7.86 13.38 0.93
CA MET A 189 -7.11 14.63 1.09
C MET A 189 -5.63 14.35 1.27
N LEU A 190 -4.79 15.28 0.83
CA LEU A 190 -3.34 15.29 1.07
C LEU A 190 -2.93 16.65 1.63
N SER A 191 -2.05 16.67 2.62
CA SER A 191 -1.40 17.89 3.10
C SER A 191 -0.02 18.04 2.46
N LYS A 192 0.31 19.24 2.03
CA LYS A 192 1.65 19.62 1.58
C LYS A 192 2.12 20.82 2.38
N ARG A 193 3.42 20.84 2.72
CA ARG A 193 4.07 22.00 3.36
C ARG A 193 4.99 22.67 2.35
N ALA A 194 4.92 23.99 2.26
CA ALA A 194 5.85 24.79 1.46
C ALA A 194 7.26 24.72 2.07
N LEU A 195 8.26 24.35 1.28
CA LEU A 195 9.67 24.32 1.69
C LEU A 195 10.38 25.66 1.43
N GLY A 196 9.67 26.62 0.87
CA GLY A 196 10.11 27.99 0.58
C GLY A 196 8.96 28.76 -0.05
N PRO A 197 9.13 30.08 -0.31
CA PRO A 197 8.10 30.89 -0.94
C PRO A 197 7.72 30.35 -2.32
N VAL A 198 6.41 30.13 -2.54
CA VAL A 198 5.87 29.69 -3.82
C VAL A 198 4.51 30.35 -4.10
N THR A 199 4.24 30.63 -5.36
CA THR A 199 2.93 31.15 -5.78
C THR A 199 2.26 30.13 -6.69
N ILE A 200 1.04 29.74 -6.37
CA ILE A 200 0.21 28.85 -7.17
C ILE A 200 -1.03 29.65 -7.55
N ASP A 201 -1.21 29.90 -8.85
CA ASP A 201 -2.14 30.88 -9.39
C ASP A 201 -1.96 32.25 -8.71
N ASP A 202 -2.97 32.76 -7.99
CA ASP A 202 -2.92 34.05 -7.28
C ASP A 202 -2.64 33.89 -5.76
N VAL A 203 -2.42 32.64 -5.28
CA VAL A 203 -2.19 32.36 -3.85
C VAL A 203 -0.71 32.25 -3.57
N LYS A 204 -0.22 33.08 -2.64
CA LYS A 204 1.15 33.05 -2.16
C LYS A 204 1.26 32.20 -0.92
N PHE A 205 2.26 31.34 -0.90
CA PHE A 205 2.65 30.52 0.26
C PHE A 205 4.06 30.95 0.72
N GLU A 206 4.22 31.14 1.99
CA GLU A 206 5.54 31.32 2.62
C GLU A 206 6.09 29.97 3.09
N GLU A 207 7.38 29.94 3.45
CA GLU A 207 8.00 28.74 4.01
C GLU A 207 7.27 28.29 5.29
N GLY A 208 6.92 27.00 5.32
CA GLY A 208 6.19 26.40 6.45
C GLY A 208 4.67 26.39 6.30
N ASP A 209 4.10 27.15 5.36
CA ASP A 209 2.65 27.14 5.10
C ASP A 209 2.19 25.76 4.66
N GLN A 210 0.95 25.42 5.03
CA GLN A 210 0.31 24.17 4.68
C GLN A 210 -0.80 24.38 3.65
N ALA A 211 -0.79 23.56 2.61
CA ALA A 211 -1.87 23.46 1.63
C ALA A 211 -2.55 22.10 1.74
N MET A 212 -3.87 22.09 1.80
CA MET A 212 -4.68 20.89 1.74
C MET A 212 -5.20 20.67 0.31
N ILE A 213 -4.82 19.54 -0.28
CA ILE A 213 -5.32 19.12 -1.59
C ILE A 213 -6.49 18.18 -1.37
N VAL A 214 -7.69 18.58 -1.80
CA VAL A 214 -8.92 17.79 -1.64
C VAL A 214 -9.14 16.95 -2.90
N LEU A 215 -8.50 15.76 -2.93
CA LEU A 215 -8.58 14.84 -4.06
C LEU A 215 -10.02 14.39 -4.34
N ALA A 216 -10.82 14.18 -3.29
CA ALA A 216 -12.20 13.78 -3.43
C ALA A 216 -13.05 14.81 -4.19
N SER A 217 -12.74 16.10 -4.07
CA SER A 217 -13.40 17.15 -4.86
C SER A 217 -12.91 17.12 -6.31
N ALA A 218 -11.59 17.17 -6.51
CA ALA A 218 -10.98 17.17 -7.83
C ALA A 218 -11.39 15.97 -8.70
N ASN A 219 -11.67 14.83 -8.08
CA ASN A 219 -12.12 13.62 -8.77
C ASN A 219 -13.62 13.63 -9.14
N ARG A 220 -14.35 14.67 -8.79
CA ARG A 220 -15.80 14.81 -9.04
C ARG A 220 -16.19 15.98 -9.93
N ASP A 221 -15.20 16.73 -10.40
CA ASP A 221 -15.39 17.88 -11.32
C ASP A 221 -15.63 17.43 -12.77
#